data_efbdb4a38704847f8baa442b5a3d71cd
#
_entry.id   efbdb4a38704847f8baa442b5a3d71cd
#
_cell.length_a   1.000
_cell.length_b   1.000
_cell.length_c   1.000
_cell.angle_alpha   90.00
_cell.angle_beta   90.00
_cell.angle_gamma   90.00
#
_symmetry.space_group_name_H-M   'P 1'
#
loop_
_entity.id
_entity.type
_entity.pdbx_description
1 polymer ?
#
loop_
_entity_poly.entity_id
_entity_poly.type
_entity_poly.pdbx_seq_one_letter_code
_entity_poly.pdbx_strand_id
1 'polypeptide(L)'
;MSLANLRNDLPPVPEADDNRHALRDVPHCREAVALMFQVPEEQIAGFVYFWVTKDGMAGTAAVMIGDGLSSPINERFDEVPVPAGMDFHDWQVNGLTATLGKPHQTLDFTFTGERVQVTGHYEAMHPPYAFSSHKDGCPPYYADDRTEQHGIVTGELVIDGRRIALNHFMQRDHSWGPRVWGLNQHYKWFHATTAEACVHFFEMHSFGKVLVRGYVAKDGVMSEITAIDYDFEFDETMHHKTFDVIVTDAAGRKTDVRCKVYAKTQFDADPMIYLKEGATTLTIDGTGGTGWCEFCWNRLYFDFAKDYAALYA
;
A
#
# COMPACT_ATOMS: atom_id res chain seq x y z
N MET A 1 17.35 -2.55 17.22
CA MET A 1 18.22 -1.50 16.55
C MET A 1 17.29 -0.58 15.79
N SER A 2 17.57 0.72 15.75
CA SER A 2 16.74 1.64 14.97
C SER A 2 16.88 1.34 13.48
N LEU A 3 15.78 1.30 12.74
CA LEU A 3 15.76 1.15 11.27
C LEU A 3 16.41 2.35 10.54
N ALA A 4 16.61 3.48 11.22
CA ALA A 4 17.22 4.69 10.66
C ALA A 4 18.69 4.56 10.21
N ASN A 5 19.42 3.53 10.64
CA ASN A 5 20.83 3.29 10.33
C ASN A 5 21.06 1.94 9.63
N LEU A 6 20.13 1.52 8.79
CA LEU A 6 20.25 0.30 8.03
C LEU A 6 21.33 0.42 6.95
N ARG A 7 22.15 -0.64 6.80
CA ARG A 7 22.86 -0.88 5.56
C ARG A 7 21.84 -1.23 4.48
N ASN A 8 21.79 -0.42 3.45
CA ASN A 8 20.93 -0.68 2.31
C ASN A 8 21.72 -1.45 1.24
N ASP A 9 21.34 -2.72 1.01
CA ASP A 9 21.96 -3.56 -0.02
C ASP A 9 21.32 -3.36 -1.41
N LEU A 10 20.33 -2.45 -1.51
CA LEU A 10 19.60 -2.13 -2.74
C LEU A 10 20.16 -0.88 -3.41
N PRO A 11 20.00 -0.72 -4.73
CA PRO A 11 20.30 0.53 -5.41
C PRO A 11 19.57 1.71 -4.75
N PRO A 12 20.23 2.88 -4.62
CA PRO A 12 19.56 4.06 -4.09
C PRO A 12 18.46 4.54 -5.07
N VAL A 13 17.34 4.93 -4.55
CA VAL A 13 16.25 5.55 -5.33
C VAL A 13 16.59 7.03 -5.52
N PRO A 14 16.52 7.57 -6.76
CA PRO A 14 16.75 8.99 -7.01
C PRO A 14 15.82 9.89 -6.18
N GLU A 15 16.35 10.99 -5.66
CA GLU A 15 15.52 11.97 -4.90
C GLU A 15 14.36 12.54 -5.75
N ALA A 16 14.56 12.64 -7.06
CA ALA A 16 13.52 13.11 -7.99
C ALA A 16 12.31 12.19 -8.05
N ASP A 17 12.50 10.89 -7.78
CA ASP A 17 11.42 9.89 -7.82
C ASP A 17 10.47 9.98 -6.59
N ASP A 18 10.75 10.88 -5.66
CA ASP A 18 9.85 11.23 -4.58
C ASP A 18 8.74 12.20 -5.02
N ASN A 19 8.98 12.93 -6.10
CA ASN A 19 8.09 13.94 -6.63
C ASN A 19 7.30 13.45 -7.85
N ARG A 20 6.47 14.31 -8.42
CA ARG A 20 5.63 14.06 -9.59
C ARG A 20 6.46 13.83 -10.85
N HIS A 21 6.07 12.84 -11.64
CA HIS A 21 6.71 12.45 -12.89
C HIS A 21 6.00 13.02 -14.13
N ALA A 22 6.77 13.15 -15.22
CA ALA A 22 6.21 13.35 -16.54
C ALA A 22 5.66 12.02 -17.07
N LEU A 23 4.34 11.91 -17.12
CA LEU A 23 3.65 10.70 -17.55
C LEU A 23 3.71 10.53 -19.06
N ARG A 24 3.91 9.30 -19.53
CA ARG A 24 3.87 8.94 -20.94
C ARG A 24 2.45 9.08 -21.50
N ASP A 25 2.35 9.52 -22.76
CA ASP A 25 1.05 9.55 -23.47
C ASP A 25 0.66 8.15 -24.00
N VAL A 26 0.33 7.26 -23.06
CA VAL A 26 -0.18 5.92 -23.35
C VAL A 26 -1.45 5.67 -22.54
N PRO A 27 -2.34 4.75 -22.98
CA PRO A 27 -3.55 4.43 -22.24
C PRO A 27 -3.27 4.00 -20.81
N HIS A 28 -4.17 4.36 -19.89
CA HIS A 28 -4.13 3.99 -18.47
C HIS A 28 -2.88 4.50 -17.71
N CYS A 29 -2.12 5.45 -18.28
CA CYS A 29 -0.96 6.04 -17.63
C CYS A 29 -1.42 7.04 -16.57
N ARG A 30 -0.96 6.84 -15.35
CA ARG A 30 -1.27 7.68 -14.20
C ARG A 30 -0.16 7.61 -13.17
N GLU A 31 -0.16 8.55 -12.27
CA GLU A 31 0.66 8.54 -11.07
C GLU A 31 -0.25 8.55 -9.85
N ALA A 32 0.14 7.83 -8.81
CA ALA A 32 -0.67 7.74 -7.61
C ALA A 32 0.18 7.55 -6.35
N VAL A 33 -0.29 8.14 -5.25
CA VAL A 33 0.28 7.97 -3.92
C VAL A 33 -0.81 7.46 -2.98
N ALA A 34 -0.52 6.40 -2.24
CA ALA A 34 -1.34 5.91 -1.14
C ALA A 34 -0.60 6.08 0.19
N LEU A 35 -1.30 6.58 1.18
CA LEU A 35 -0.85 6.78 2.55
C LEU A 35 -1.72 5.92 3.45
N MET A 36 -1.24 4.72 3.80
CA MET A 36 -2.02 3.68 4.46
C MET A 36 -1.60 3.53 5.92
N PHE A 37 -2.55 3.57 6.83
CA PHE A 37 -2.29 3.47 8.27
C PHE A 37 -3.34 2.63 9.00
N GLN A 38 -2.97 2.09 10.15
CA GLN A 38 -3.80 1.23 10.99
C GLN A 38 -3.85 1.79 12.40
N VAL A 39 -5.06 1.80 12.99
CA VAL A 39 -5.36 2.22 14.37
C VAL A 39 -6.08 1.07 15.07
N PRO A 40 -5.37 -0.03 15.39
CA PRO A 40 -5.99 -1.28 15.83
C PRO A 40 -6.71 -1.17 17.17
N GLU A 41 -6.27 -0.27 18.07
CA GLU A 41 -6.93 -0.01 19.35
C GLU A 41 -8.34 0.59 19.17
N GLU A 42 -8.56 1.30 18.07
CA GLU A 42 -9.85 1.84 17.68
C GLU A 42 -10.63 0.91 16.72
N GLN A 43 -10.05 -0.23 16.35
CA GLN A 43 -10.58 -1.15 15.34
C GLN A 43 -10.85 -0.44 14.01
N ILE A 44 -9.97 0.49 13.62
CA ILE A 44 -10.05 1.30 12.40
C ILE A 44 -8.77 1.15 11.60
N ALA A 45 -8.90 1.14 10.30
CA ALA A 45 -7.79 1.28 9.37
C ALA A 45 -8.24 2.06 8.14
N GLY A 46 -7.30 2.58 7.39
CA GLY A 46 -7.65 3.27 6.16
C GLY A 46 -6.46 3.84 5.43
N PHE A 47 -6.78 4.59 4.41
CA PHE A 47 -5.78 5.29 3.62
C PHE A 47 -6.34 6.60 3.05
N VAL A 48 -5.42 7.51 2.81
CA VAL A 48 -5.62 8.67 1.95
C VAL A 48 -4.91 8.39 0.63
N TYR A 49 -5.58 8.64 -0.47
CA TYR A 49 -5.12 8.30 -1.81
C TYR A 49 -5.32 9.48 -2.75
N PHE A 50 -4.31 9.80 -3.52
CA PHE A 50 -4.41 10.82 -4.56
C PHE A 50 -3.70 10.37 -5.84
N TRP A 51 -4.19 10.86 -6.97
CA TRP A 51 -3.66 10.48 -8.27
C TRP A 51 -3.74 11.63 -9.27
N VAL A 52 -2.92 11.52 -10.29
CA VAL A 52 -2.99 12.37 -11.49
C VAL A 52 -2.86 11.50 -12.73
N THR A 53 -3.68 11.79 -13.75
CA THR A 53 -3.64 11.09 -15.04
C THR A 53 -2.69 11.80 -16.00
N LYS A 54 -2.33 11.11 -17.10
CA LYS A 54 -1.53 11.70 -18.18
C LYS A 54 -2.16 12.96 -18.79
N ASP A 55 -3.47 13.11 -18.69
CA ASP A 55 -4.22 14.25 -19.22
C ASP A 55 -4.28 15.42 -18.22
N GLY A 56 -3.56 15.32 -17.10
CA GLY A 56 -3.51 16.36 -16.08
C GLY A 56 -4.78 16.47 -15.24
N MET A 57 -5.58 15.40 -15.17
CA MET A 57 -6.74 15.31 -14.30
C MET A 57 -6.34 14.62 -13.00
N ALA A 58 -6.63 15.22 -11.85
CA ALA A 58 -6.27 14.68 -10.55
C ALA A 58 -7.48 14.48 -9.64
N GLY A 59 -7.46 13.43 -8.87
CA GLY A 59 -8.49 13.10 -7.89
C GLY A 59 -7.91 12.69 -6.54
N THR A 60 -8.80 12.59 -5.58
CA THR A 60 -8.46 12.27 -4.18
C THR A 60 -9.51 11.35 -3.59
N ALA A 61 -9.10 10.45 -2.69
CA ALA A 61 -10.01 9.64 -1.91
C ALA A 61 -9.48 9.41 -0.49
N ALA A 62 -10.40 9.25 0.46
CA ALA A 62 -10.11 8.70 1.76
C ALA A 62 -11.03 7.50 2.02
N VAL A 63 -10.44 6.41 2.43
CA VAL A 63 -11.17 5.19 2.77
C VAL A 63 -10.87 4.83 4.21
N MET A 64 -11.93 4.59 5.01
CA MET A 64 -11.80 4.11 6.38
C MET A 64 -12.68 2.88 6.56
N ILE A 65 -12.12 1.84 7.18
CA ILE A 65 -12.77 0.54 7.40
C ILE A 65 -12.58 0.08 8.85
N GLY A 66 -13.42 -0.83 9.28
CA GLY A 66 -13.31 -1.49 10.57
C GLY A 66 -14.55 -1.33 11.46
N ASP A 67 -14.61 -2.18 12.48
CA ASP A 67 -15.77 -2.25 13.41
C ASP A 67 -15.83 -1.04 14.36
N GLY A 68 -14.77 -0.22 14.43
CA GLY A 68 -14.74 1.05 15.16
C GLY A 68 -15.51 2.18 14.49
N LEU A 69 -16.05 1.93 13.28
CA LEU A 69 -16.86 2.88 12.50
C LEU A 69 -18.34 2.52 12.57
N SER A 70 -19.22 3.53 12.49
CA SER A 70 -20.66 3.32 12.32
C SER A 70 -21.01 2.65 10.98
N SER A 71 -20.22 2.91 9.95
CA SER A 71 -20.24 2.28 8.63
C SER A 71 -18.92 2.57 7.92
N PRO A 72 -18.46 1.72 6.99
CA PRO A 72 -17.31 2.01 6.16
C PRO A 72 -17.45 3.36 5.45
N ILE A 73 -16.32 4.06 5.29
CA ILE A 73 -16.28 5.38 4.65
C ILE A 73 -15.45 5.26 3.38
N ASN A 74 -15.98 5.78 2.29
CA ASN A 74 -15.29 5.93 1.02
C ASN A 74 -15.65 7.32 0.47
N GLU A 75 -14.87 8.31 0.82
CA GLU A 75 -15.00 9.67 0.33
C GLU A 75 -14.08 9.88 -0.85
N ARG A 76 -14.67 9.97 -2.03
CA ARG A 76 -13.95 10.18 -3.27
C ARG A 76 -14.41 11.49 -3.90
N PHE A 77 -13.45 12.31 -4.28
CA PHE A 77 -13.68 13.52 -5.05
C PHE A 77 -13.40 13.27 -6.52
N ASP A 78 -14.25 13.83 -7.38
CA ASP A 78 -14.10 13.75 -8.83
C ASP A 78 -12.79 14.39 -9.30
N GLU A 79 -12.30 13.91 -10.42
CA GLU A 79 -11.09 14.45 -11.04
C GLU A 79 -11.30 15.90 -11.51
N VAL A 80 -10.32 16.73 -11.19
CA VAL A 80 -10.24 18.13 -11.65
C VAL A 80 -8.94 18.38 -12.40
N PRO A 81 -8.90 19.33 -13.35
CA PRO A 81 -7.66 19.68 -14.02
C PRO A 81 -6.68 20.35 -13.04
N VAL A 82 -5.42 19.95 -13.11
CA VAL A 82 -4.35 20.55 -12.30
C VAL A 82 -3.30 21.23 -13.17
N PRO A 83 -2.67 22.33 -12.71
CA PRO A 83 -1.60 22.98 -13.43
C PRO A 83 -0.45 22.02 -13.75
N ALA A 84 0.13 22.12 -14.93
CA ALA A 84 1.22 21.25 -15.37
C ALA A 84 2.46 21.35 -14.46
N GLY A 85 2.68 22.49 -13.82
CA GLY A 85 3.79 22.71 -12.89
C GLY A 85 3.48 22.38 -11.42
N MET A 86 2.25 21.94 -11.10
CA MET A 86 1.93 21.49 -9.74
C MET A 86 2.62 20.15 -9.47
N ASP A 87 3.36 20.07 -8.40
CA ASP A 87 4.06 18.87 -7.95
C ASP A 87 3.76 18.55 -6.48
N PHE A 88 4.40 17.53 -5.91
CA PHE A 88 4.12 17.09 -4.55
C PHE A 88 4.78 17.93 -3.46
N HIS A 89 5.57 18.97 -3.82
CA HIS A 89 6.02 19.98 -2.87
C HIS A 89 4.93 20.98 -2.50
N ASP A 90 3.92 21.17 -3.36
CA ASP A 90 2.78 22.05 -3.13
C ASP A 90 1.51 21.49 -3.78
N TRP A 91 1.14 20.28 -3.40
CA TRP A 91 -0.05 19.62 -3.93
C TRP A 91 -1.31 20.07 -3.22
N GLN A 92 -2.29 20.58 -3.97
CA GLN A 92 -3.58 21.02 -3.46
C GLN A 92 -4.70 20.63 -4.42
N VAL A 93 -5.38 19.53 -4.13
CA VAL A 93 -6.45 18.98 -4.99
C VAL A 93 -7.59 18.43 -4.12
N ASN A 94 -8.82 18.94 -4.33
CA ASN A 94 -10.04 18.35 -3.80
C ASN A 94 -9.97 17.97 -2.30
N GLY A 95 -9.70 18.94 -1.46
CA GLY A 95 -9.65 18.73 -0.01
C GLY A 95 -8.37 18.06 0.49
N LEU A 96 -7.45 17.66 -0.40
CA LEU A 96 -6.16 17.14 -0.03
C LEU A 96 -5.07 18.18 -0.29
N THR A 97 -4.21 18.37 0.71
CA THR A 97 -2.91 19.02 0.54
C THR A 97 -1.81 18.02 0.86
N ALA A 98 -0.71 18.06 0.11
CA ALA A 98 0.49 17.31 0.42
C ALA A 98 1.72 18.19 0.16
N THR A 99 2.70 18.11 1.04
CA THR A 99 3.94 18.88 0.95
C THR A 99 5.11 17.97 1.26
N LEU A 100 5.90 17.62 0.23
CA LEU A 100 7.16 16.91 0.41
C LEU A 100 8.14 17.80 1.18
N GLY A 101 8.70 17.24 2.23
CA GLY A 101 9.80 17.85 2.96
C GLY A 101 11.15 17.36 2.44
N LYS A 102 11.91 16.68 3.30
CA LYS A 102 13.18 16.06 2.89
C LYS A 102 12.88 14.82 2.02
N PRO A 103 13.49 14.74 0.80
CA PRO A 103 13.20 13.66 -0.14
C PRO A 103 13.29 12.26 0.49
N HIS A 104 12.30 11.42 0.23
CA HIS A 104 12.14 10.07 0.78
C HIS A 104 12.15 9.98 2.31
N GLN A 105 12.00 11.10 3.03
CA GLN A 105 12.05 11.10 4.48
C GLN A 105 10.77 11.65 5.12
N THR A 106 10.27 12.79 4.64
CA THR A 106 9.12 13.43 5.29
C THR A 106 8.08 13.90 4.29
N LEU A 107 6.82 13.80 4.70
CA LEU A 107 5.66 14.28 3.97
C LEU A 107 4.62 14.82 4.97
N ASP A 108 4.21 16.07 4.80
CA ASP A 108 3.05 16.64 5.50
C ASP A 108 1.83 16.53 4.60
N PHE A 109 0.69 16.12 5.15
CA PHE A 109 -0.55 16.04 4.38
C PHE A 109 -1.77 16.36 5.22
N THR A 110 -2.79 16.90 4.57
CA THR A 110 -4.13 17.04 5.15
C THR A 110 -5.17 16.51 4.17
N PHE A 111 -6.22 15.91 4.69
CA PHE A 111 -7.41 15.59 3.93
C PHE A 111 -8.64 16.12 4.68
N THR A 112 -9.54 16.78 3.97
CA THR A 112 -10.78 17.32 4.51
C THR A 112 -11.95 16.82 3.68
N GLY A 113 -12.64 15.83 4.20
CA GLY A 113 -13.89 15.30 3.67
C GLY A 113 -15.08 15.66 4.54
N GLU A 114 -16.21 15.04 4.28
CA GLU A 114 -17.46 15.24 5.04
C GLU A 114 -17.39 14.54 6.40
N ARG A 115 -17.02 13.26 6.40
CA ARG A 115 -16.95 12.39 7.59
C ARG A 115 -15.53 12.21 8.10
N VAL A 116 -14.53 12.34 7.20
CA VAL A 116 -13.12 12.11 7.52
C VAL A 116 -12.31 13.38 7.34
N GLN A 117 -11.50 13.71 8.35
CA GLN A 117 -10.44 14.68 8.24
C GLN A 117 -9.16 14.06 8.79
N VAL A 118 -8.07 14.23 8.08
CA VAL A 118 -6.74 13.74 8.50
C VAL A 118 -5.76 14.90 8.43
N THR A 119 -4.97 15.07 9.47
CA THR A 119 -3.75 15.89 9.44
C THR A 119 -2.61 14.97 9.85
N GLY A 120 -1.64 14.75 8.98
CA GLY A 120 -0.56 13.81 9.21
C GLY A 120 0.80 14.36 8.82
N HIS A 121 1.78 14.03 9.65
CA HIS A 121 3.20 14.16 9.35
C HIS A 121 3.77 12.75 9.25
N TYR A 122 4.26 12.39 8.08
CA TYR A 122 4.93 11.11 7.82
C TYR A 122 6.43 11.27 7.96
N GLU A 123 7.06 10.34 8.68
CA GLU A 123 8.51 10.21 8.78
C GLU A 123 8.93 8.77 8.43
N ALA A 124 9.84 8.63 7.46
CA ALA A 124 10.29 7.34 6.97
C ALA A 124 11.16 6.60 8.00
N MET A 125 10.96 5.30 8.13
CA MET A 125 11.75 4.42 9.00
C MET A 125 13.01 3.87 8.32
N HIS A 126 13.04 3.85 6.98
CA HIS A 126 14.12 3.29 6.17
C HIS A 126 14.12 3.92 4.76
N PRO A 127 15.20 3.73 3.95
CA PRO A 127 15.19 4.16 2.54
C PRO A 127 14.07 3.51 1.73
N PRO A 128 13.54 4.15 0.68
CA PRO A 128 12.51 3.55 -0.18
C PRO A 128 13.06 2.34 -0.95
N TYR A 129 12.17 1.43 -1.31
CA TYR A 129 12.39 0.35 -2.25
C TYR A 129 11.73 0.68 -3.58
N ALA A 130 12.47 0.71 -4.68
CA ALA A 130 11.91 0.85 -6.02
C ALA A 130 11.82 -0.52 -6.71
N PHE A 131 10.73 -0.78 -7.46
CA PHE A 131 10.59 -2.04 -8.20
C PHE A 131 11.62 -2.18 -9.31
N SER A 132 12.10 -1.06 -9.85
CA SER A 132 13.24 -1.02 -10.78
C SER A 132 14.57 -1.50 -10.17
N SER A 133 14.67 -1.56 -8.84
CA SER A 133 15.84 -2.13 -8.15
C SER A 133 15.99 -3.63 -8.39
N HIS A 134 14.90 -4.34 -8.68
CA HIS A 134 14.95 -5.76 -9.02
C HIS A 134 15.58 -5.96 -10.42
N LYS A 135 16.35 -7.03 -10.59
CA LYS A 135 17.07 -7.35 -11.85
C LYS A 135 16.18 -7.39 -13.11
N ASP A 136 14.89 -7.69 -12.95
CA ASP A 136 13.90 -7.74 -14.05
C ASP A 136 13.02 -6.48 -14.12
N GLY A 137 13.32 -5.44 -13.33
CA GLY A 137 12.59 -4.18 -13.29
C GLY A 137 11.13 -4.27 -12.81
N CYS A 138 10.39 -3.18 -12.97
CA CYS A 138 8.95 -3.14 -12.75
C CYS A 138 8.21 -3.78 -13.94
N PRO A 139 7.17 -4.62 -13.73
CA PRO A 139 6.39 -5.15 -14.83
C PRO A 139 5.68 -4.03 -15.62
N PRO A 140 5.90 -3.91 -16.95
CA PRO A 140 5.54 -2.71 -17.70
C PRO A 140 4.03 -2.49 -17.89
N TYR A 141 3.21 -3.50 -17.63
CA TYR A 141 1.74 -3.37 -17.60
C TYR A 141 1.21 -2.88 -16.27
N TYR A 142 2.09 -2.84 -15.26
CA TYR A 142 1.74 -2.49 -13.88
C TYR A 142 2.12 -1.05 -13.54
N ALA A 143 3.33 -0.63 -13.91
CA ALA A 143 3.85 0.73 -13.76
C ALA A 143 5.11 0.91 -14.62
N ASP A 144 5.56 2.15 -14.80
CA ASP A 144 6.93 2.44 -15.23
C ASP A 144 7.90 2.20 -14.07
N ASP A 145 7.53 2.68 -12.88
CA ASP A 145 8.14 2.24 -11.63
C ASP A 145 7.18 2.45 -10.45
N ARG A 146 7.59 1.94 -9.29
CA ARG A 146 6.85 2.02 -8.03
C ARG A 146 7.84 2.01 -6.87
N THR A 147 7.61 2.87 -5.89
CA THR A 147 8.35 2.86 -4.63
C THR A 147 7.45 2.50 -3.48
N GLU A 148 8.00 1.74 -2.53
CA GLU A 148 7.35 1.31 -1.30
C GLU A 148 8.21 1.66 -0.10
N GLN A 149 7.61 2.20 0.94
CA GLN A 149 8.35 2.66 2.10
C GLN A 149 7.49 2.67 3.36
N HIS A 150 8.01 2.10 4.45
CA HIS A 150 7.36 2.21 5.76
C HIS A 150 7.87 3.43 6.51
N GLY A 151 6.98 3.98 7.33
CA GLY A 151 7.25 5.10 8.20
C GLY A 151 6.29 5.15 9.38
N ILE A 152 6.32 6.27 10.06
CA ILE A 152 5.42 6.61 11.15
C ILE A 152 4.62 7.84 10.74
N VAL A 153 3.31 7.82 10.97
CA VAL A 153 2.47 9.00 10.89
C VAL A 153 2.17 9.51 12.28
N THR A 154 2.37 10.80 12.48
CA THR A 154 1.92 11.54 13.68
C THR A 154 0.92 12.61 13.26
N GLY A 155 -0.06 12.90 14.12
CA GLY A 155 -1.06 13.91 13.82
C GLY A 155 -2.43 13.60 14.39
N GLU A 156 -3.48 13.83 13.59
CA GLU A 156 -4.85 13.66 14.03
C GLU A 156 -5.74 13.11 12.92
N LEU A 157 -6.59 12.16 13.29
CA LEU A 157 -7.70 11.67 12.48
C LEU A 157 -9.01 12.08 13.14
N VAL A 158 -9.91 12.70 12.40
CA VAL A 158 -11.28 13.00 12.85
C VAL A 158 -12.25 12.20 12.01
N ILE A 159 -13.10 11.40 12.65
CA ILE A 159 -14.13 10.59 11.99
C ILE A 159 -15.48 10.86 12.65
N ASP A 160 -16.46 11.31 11.87
CA ASP A 160 -17.79 11.65 12.35
C ASP A 160 -17.75 12.60 13.58
N GLY A 161 -16.77 13.52 13.60
CA GLY A 161 -16.52 14.46 14.71
C GLY A 161 -15.70 13.88 15.89
N ARG A 162 -15.38 12.60 15.90
CA ARG A 162 -14.53 11.96 16.90
C ARG A 162 -13.06 12.17 16.55
N ARG A 163 -12.27 12.72 17.48
CA ARG A 163 -10.84 12.98 17.31
C ARG A 163 -10.02 11.80 17.84
N ILE A 164 -9.08 11.33 17.05
CA ILE A 164 -8.15 10.25 17.34
C ILE A 164 -6.74 10.74 17.07
N ALA A 165 -5.87 10.68 18.07
CA ALA A 165 -4.46 11.01 17.88
C ALA A 165 -3.78 9.94 17.03
N LEU A 166 -3.01 10.35 16.02
CA LEU A 166 -2.19 9.46 15.22
C LEU A 166 -0.76 9.43 15.75
N ASN A 167 -0.26 8.23 16.01
CA ASN A 167 1.15 7.90 16.21
C ASN A 167 1.31 6.42 15.86
N HIS A 168 1.21 6.12 14.57
CA HIS A 168 1.06 4.77 14.05
C HIS A 168 2.01 4.52 12.90
N PHE A 169 2.24 3.23 12.61
CA PHE A 169 2.94 2.86 11.39
C PHE A 169 2.12 3.23 10.16
N MET A 170 2.82 3.66 9.11
CA MET A 170 2.23 4.02 7.83
C MET A 170 3.04 3.42 6.69
N GLN A 171 2.34 2.85 5.71
CA GLN A 171 2.92 2.52 4.41
C GLN A 171 2.68 3.67 3.45
N ARG A 172 3.72 4.09 2.76
CA ARG A 172 3.68 4.99 1.61
C ARG A 172 3.98 4.20 0.35
N ASP A 173 3.01 4.16 -0.55
CA ASP A 173 3.08 3.60 -1.89
C ASP A 173 3.07 4.76 -2.89
N HIS A 174 4.02 4.80 -3.80
CA HIS A 174 4.06 5.78 -4.88
C HIS A 174 4.37 5.06 -6.20
N SER A 175 3.50 5.20 -7.19
CA SER A 175 3.64 4.53 -8.48
C SER A 175 3.26 5.43 -9.64
N TRP A 176 3.97 5.31 -10.76
CA TRP A 176 3.73 6.06 -11.98
C TRP A 176 3.86 5.20 -13.24
N GLY A 177 3.09 5.50 -14.27
CA GLY A 177 3.06 4.75 -15.51
C GLY A 177 1.72 4.07 -15.79
N PRO A 178 1.66 3.19 -16.80
CA PRO A 178 0.42 2.50 -17.16
C PRO A 178 0.02 1.48 -16.12
N ARG A 179 -1.28 1.42 -15.81
CA ARG A 179 -1.88 0.47 -14.90
C ARG A 179 -2.99 -0.30 -15.60
N VAL A 180 -2.74 -1.56 -15.98
CA VAL A 180 -3.69 -2.43 -16.66
C VAL A 180 -4.15 -3.54 -15.72
N TRP A 181 -5.15 -3.24 -14.91
CA TRP A 181 -5.66 -4.13 -13.86
C TRP A 181 -6.06 -5.51 -14.37
N GLY A 182 -6.76 -5.57 -15.50
CA GLY A 182 -7.28 -6.81 -16.08
C GLY A 182 -6.21 -7.82 -16.54
N LEU A 183 -4.94 -7.43 -16.61
CA LEU A 183 -3.83 -8.34 -16.89
C LEU A 183 -3.40 -9.17 -15.68
N ASN A 184 -3.81 -8.78 -14.48
CA ASN A 184 -3.56 -9.55 -13.28
C ASN A 184 -4.54 -10.73 -13.20
N GLN A 185 -4.04 -11.95 -13.19
CA GLN A 185 -4.82 -13.14 -12.87
C GLN A 185 -5.12 -13.19 -11.38
N HIS A 186 -4.11 -12.85 -10.58
CA HIS A 186 -4.13 -12.73 -9.14
C HIS A 186 -2.90 -11.92 -8.70
N TYR A 187 -2.99 -11.21 -7.59
CA TYR A 187 -1.82 -10.74 -6.87
C TYR A 187 -2.06 -10.66 -5.37
N LYS A 188 -0.96 -10.62 -4.64
CA LYS A 188 -0.91 -10.27 -3.22
C LYS A 188 0.03 -9.08 -3.06
N TRP A 189 -0.49 -7.98 -2.58
CA TRP A 189 0.29 -6.84 -2.10
C TRP A 189 0.22 -6.84 -0.58
N PHE A 190 1.37 -6.83 0.05
CA PHE A 190 1.48 -7.04 1.49
C PHE A 190 2.51 -6.12 2.10
N HIS A 191 2.18 -5.56 3.26
CA HIS A 191 3.17 -4.92 4.12
C HIS A 191 2.94 -5.26 5.59
N ALA A 192 4.04 -5.28 6.34
CA ALA A 192 4.06 -5.53 7.77
C ALA A 192 5.14 -4.66 8.43
N THR A 193 4.81 -4.05 9.55
CA THR A 193 5.69 -3.10 10.25
C THR A 193 5.65 -3.33 11.74
N THR A 194 6.84 -3.39 12.35
CA THR A 194 7.08 -3.30 13.79
C THR A 194 8.10 -2.19 14.05
N ALA A 195 8.40 -1.89 15.29
CA ALA A 195 9.45 -0.94 15.66
C ALA A 195 10.86 -1.39 15.20
N GLU A 196 11.07 -2.67 14.91
CA GLU A 196 12.38 -3.27 14.65
C GLU A 196 12.51 -3.86 13.24
N ALA A 197 11.41 -4.09 12.55
CA ALA A 197 11.41 -4.75 11.24
C ALA A 197 10.28 -4.25 10.34
N CYS A 198 10.55 -4.19 9.04
CA CYS A 198 9.56 -3.97 7.99
C CYS A 198 9.69 -5.05 6.93
N VAL A 199 8.56 -5.52 6.42
CA VAL A 199 8.44 -6.46 5.30
C VAL A 199 7.44 -5.90 4.31
N HIS A 200 7.82 -5.83 3.05
CA HIS A 200 6.91 -5.56 1.95
C HIS A 200 7.16 -6.57 0.84
N PHE A 201 6.09 -7.09 0.25
CA PHE A 201 6.17 -7.77 -1.03
C PHE A 201 4.93 -7.57 -1.87
N PHE A 202 5.15 -7.65 -3.17
CA PHE A 202 4.13 -7.71 -4.18
C PHE A 202 4.37 -8.96 -5.06
N GLU A 203 3.52 -9.95 -4.92
CA GLU A 203 3.50 -11.16 -5.74
C GLU A 203 2.44 -11.01 -6.81
N MET A 204 2.84 -10.95 -8.07
CA MET A 204 1.98 -10.72 -9.22
C MET A 204 1.93 -11.95 -10.12
N HIS A 205 0.73 -12.40 -10.47
CA HIS A 205 0.49 -13.52 -11.39
C HIS A 205 -0.08 -12.99 -12.71
N SER A 206 0.70 -13.08 -13.79
CA SER A 206 0.31 -12.63 -15.11
C SER A 206 1.08 -13.40 -16.19
N PHE A 207 0.43 -13.67 -17.32
CA PHE A 207 1.03 -14.38 -18.46
C PHE A 207 1.68 -15.72 -18.10
N GLY A 208 1.11 -16.45 -17.13
CA GLY A 208 1.66 -17.71 -16.65
C GLY A 208 2.95 -17.60 -15.84
N LYS A 209 3.32 -16.39 -15.41
CA LYS A 209 4.49 -16.13 -14.58
C LYS A 209 4.07 -15.62 -13.20
N VAL A 210 4.90 -15.93 -12.21
CA VAL A 210 4.84 -15.32 -10.88
C VAL A 210 6.03 -14.38 -10.76
N LEU A 211 5.74 -13.12 -10.48
CA LEU A 211 6.74 -12.07 -10.33
C LEU A 211 6.66 -11.55 -8.90
N VAL A 212 7.78 -11.49 -8.22
CA VAL A 212 7.87 -10.94 -6.85
C VAL A 212 8.75 -9.71 -6.85
N ARG A 213 8.29 -8.68 -6.14
CA ARG A 213 9.06 -7.48 -5.78
C ARG A 213 8.90 -7.25 -4.30
N GLY A 214 9.95 -6.89 -3.61
CA GLY A 214 9.83 -6.60 -2.18
C GLY A 214 11.15 -6.65 -1.44
N TYR A 215 11.08 -6.28 -0.17
CA TYR A 215 12.24 -6.18 0.71
C TYR A 215 11.92 -6.58 2.14
N VAL A 216 12.97 -6.87 2.88
CA VAL A 216 12.99 -6.99 4.33
C VAL A 216 13.99 -5.99 4.90
N ALA A 217 13.53 -5.14 5.81
CA ALA A 217 14.37 -4.24 6.58
C ALA A 217 14.35 -4.68 8.04
N LYS A 218 15.42 -5.33 8.53
CA LYS A 218 15.61 -5.76 9.90
C LYS A 218 17.09 -6.01 10.22
N ASP A 219 17.44 -6.16 11.47
CA ASP A 219 18.80 -6.52 11.95
C ASP A 219 19.88 -5.64 11.33
N GLY A 220 19.62 -4.35 11.12
CA GLY A 220 20.56 -3.40 10.56
C GLY A 220 20.78 -3.53 9.04
N VAL A 221 19.97 -4.29 8.31
CA VAL A 221 20.10 -4.49 6.86
C VAL A 221 18.73 -4.43 6.16
N MET A 222 18.67 -3.69 5.04
CA MET A 222 17.58 -3.76 4.08
C MET A 222 18.02 -4.57 2.86
N SER A 223 17.29 -5.61 2.50
CA SER A 223 17.66 -6.57 1.47
C SER A 223 16.44 -7.04 0.68
N GLU A 224 16.64 -7.38 -0.59
CA GLU A 224 15.58 -7.84 -1.50
C GLU A 224 15.08 -9.23 -1.13
N ILE A 225 13.78 -9.48 -1.34
CA ILE A 225 13.15 -10.79 -1.14
C ILE A 225 13.52 -11.72 -2.27
N THR A 226 13.88 -12.97 -1.91
CA THR A 226 14.22 -14.03 -2.86
C THR A 226 13.23 -15.18 -2.87
N ALA A 227 12.49 -15.39 -1.78
CA ALA A 227 11.45 -16.40 -1.68
C ALA A 227 10.39 -16.04 -0.65
N ILE A 228 9.17 -16.49 -0.89
CA ILE A 228 8.02 -16.33 -0.01
C ILE A 228 7.35 -17.70 0.11
N ASP A 229 7.07 -18.11 1.33
CA ASP A 229 6.25 -19.27 1.65
C ASP A 229 5.12 -18.80 2.57
N TYR A 230 3.87 -19.13 2.24
CA TYR A 230 2.71 -18.57 2.94
C TYR A 230 1.56 -19.57 3.08
N ASP A 231 0.78 -19.35 4.11
CA ASP A 231 -0.50 -20.02 4.35
C ASP A 231 -1.55 -18.98 4.76
N PHE A 232 -2.80 -19.17 4.36
CA PHE A 232 -3.90 -18.30 4.76
C PHE A 232 -5.20 -19.05 4.93
N GLU A 233 -6.03 -18.54 5.83
CA GLU A 233 -7.41 -18.92 5.97
C GLU A 233 -8.32 -17.89 5.32
N PHE A 234 -9.34 -18.36 4.63
CA PHE A 234 -10.41 -17.53 4.09
C PHE A 234 -11.70 -17.70 4.89
N ASP A 235 -12.54 -16.66 4.87
CA ASP A 235 -13.93 -16.77 5.30
C ASP A 235 -14.82 -17.28 4.13
N GLU A 236 -16.12 -17.40 4.41
CA GLU A 236 -17.13 -17.86 3.45
C GLU A 236 -17.30 -16.94 2.23
N THR A 237 -16.76 -15.72 2.28
CA THR A 237 -16.75 -14.77 1.17
C THR A 237 -15.41 -14.79 0.42
N MET A 238 -14.53 -15.76 0.71
CA MET A 238 -13.15 -15.83 0.22
C MET A 238 -12.33 -14.57 0.55
N HIS A 239 -12.64 -13.90 1.65
CA HIS A 239 -11.82 -12.85 2.20
C HIS A 239 -10.81 -13.47 3.18
N HIS A 240 -9.54 -13.10 3.08
CA HIS A 240 -8.51 -13.62 3.97
C HIS A 240 -8.76 -13.17 5.42
N LYS A 241 -8.61 -14.12 6.36
CA LYS A 241 -8.76 -13.94 7.81
C LYS A 241 -7.42 -13.90 8.52
N THR A 242 -6.56 -14.85 8.14
CA THR A 242 -5.18 -14.96 8.60
C THR A 242 -4.26 -15.04 7.41
N PHE A 243 -3.04 -14.57 7.61
CA PHE A 243 -2.01 -14.61 6.59
C PHE A 243 -0.65 -14.79 7.28
N ASP A 244 -0.15 -16.02 7.21
CA ASP A 244 1.13 -16.40 7.78
C ASP A 244 2.15 -16.52 6.66
N VAL A 245 3.28 -15.84 6.80
CA VAL A 245 4.30 -15.82 5.76
C VAL A 245 5.70 -15.99 6.33
N ILE A 246 6.51 -16.78 5.64
CA ILE A 246 7.95 -16.88 5.86
C ILE A 246 8.63 -16.27 4.63
N VAL A 247 9.34 -15.18 4.85
CA VAL A 247 10.07 -14.47 3.79
C VAL A 247 11.55 -14.81 3.91
N THR A 248 12.19 -15.14 2.78
CA THR A 248 13.64 -15.29 2.68
C THR A 248 14.19 -14.14 1.84
N ASP A 249 15.24 -13.47 2.30
CA ASP A 249 15.87 -12.36 1.60
C ASP A 249 17.27 -12.73 1.03
N ALA A 250 17.84 -11.82 0.22
CA ALA A 250 19.13 -12.01 -0.41
C ALA A 250 20.32 -12.01 0.59
N ALA A 251 20.13 -11.52 1.82
CA ALA A 251 21.08 -11.66 2.90
C ALA A 251 21.01 -13.06 3.57
N GLY A 252 20.10 -13.95 3.10
CA GLY A 252 19.93 -15.30 3.60
C GLY A 252 19.13 -15.40 4.90
N ARG A 253 18.48 -14.30 5.33
CA ARG A 253 17.68 -14.28 6.56
C ARG A 253 16.27 -14.80 6.26
N LYS A 254 15.70 -15.50 7.22
CA LYS A 254 14.27 -15.82 7.25
C LYS A 254 13.55 -14.89 8.21
N THR A 255 12.37 -14.45 7.80
CA THR A 255 11.49 -13.58 8.59
C THR A 255 10.14 -14.24 8.68
N ASP A 256 9.68 -14.52 9.90
CA ASP A 256 8.36 -15.11 10.18
C ASP A 256 7.37 -13.98 10.48
N VAL A 257 6.31 -13.89 9.69
CA VAL A 257 5.23 -12.91 9.86
C VAL A 257 3.92 -13.63 10.08
N ARG A 258 3.21 -13.30 11.16
CA ARG A 258 1.91 -13.89 11.51
C ARG A 258 0.87 -12.79 11.58
N CYS A 259 -0.13 -12.83 10.70
CA CYS A 259 -1.13 -11.78 10.56
C CYS A 259 -2.54 -12.28 10.90
N LYS A 260 -3.29 -11.40 11.57
CA LYS A 260 -4.73 -11.55 11.77
C LYS A 260 -5.44 -10.30 11.26
N VAL A 261 -6.36 -10.47 10.32
CA VAL A 261 -7.18 -9.38 9.79
C VAL A 261 -8.21 -8.97 10.84
N TYR A 262 -8.29 -7.67 11.12
CA TYR A 262 -9.27 -7.10 12.04
C TYR A 262 -10.25 -6.16 11.35
N ALA A 263 -9.88 -5.58 10.20
CA ALA A 263 -10.75 -4.75 9.40
C ALA A 263 -10.59 -5.14 7.92
N LYS A 264 -11.68 -5.24 7.18
CA LYS A 264 -11.68 -5.71 5.80
C LYS A 264 -12.70 -4.97 4.93
N THR A 265 -12.41 -4.88 3.64
CA THR A 265 -13.34 -4.37 2.63
C THR A 265 -13.05 -4.99 1.27
N GLN A 266 -13.95 -4.76 0.31
CA GLN A 266 -13.74 -5.09 -1.09
C GLN A 266 -13.93 -3.85 -1.94
N PHE A 267 -13.04 -3.65 -2.91
CA PHE A 267 -13.19 -2.62 -3.94
C PHE A 267 -13.44 -3.24 -5.31
N ASP A 268 -14.37 -2.63 -6.02
CA ASP A 268 -14.64 -2.87 -7.43
C ASP A 268 -13.86 -1.84 -8.26
N ALA A 269 -12.52 -1.90 -8.17
CA ALA A 269 -11.64 -0.91 -8.79
C ALA A 269 -11.61 -0.97 -10.33
N ASP A 270 -11.97 -2.12 -10.90
CA ASP A 270 -11.96 -2.37 -12.34
C ASP A 270 -12.99 -3.46 -12.68
N PRO A 271 -13.63 -3.42 -13.87
CA PRO A 271 -14.60 -4.45 -14.27
C PRO A 271 -14.05 -5.88 -14.29
N MET A 272 -12.74 -6.06 -14.39
CA MET A 272 -12.11 -7.38 -14.53
C MET A 272 -11.63 -7.98 -13.20
N ILE A 273 -11.57 -7.17 -12.12
CA ILE A 273 -10.97 -7.63 -10.85
C ILE A 273 -11.80 -7.24 -9.63
N TYR A 274 -11.62 -8.00 -8.54
CA TYR A 274 -11.93 -7.60 -7.17
C TYR A 274 -10.64 -7.33 -6.40
N LEU A 275 -10.60 -6.28 -5.59
CA LEU A 275 -9.59 -6.07 -4.56
C LEU A 275 -10.17 -6.41 -3.20
N LYS A 276 -9.58 -7.39 -2.52
CA LYS A 276 -9.91 -7.79 -1.15
C LYS A 276 -8.87 -7.20 -0.21
N GLU A 277 -9.28 -6.24 0.58
CA GLU A 277 -8.42 -5.48 1.49
C GLU A 277 -8.53 -5.99 2.92
N GLY A 278 -7.42 -6.09 3.61
CA GLY A 278 -7.41 -6.50 5.01
C GLY A 278 -6.33 -5.79 5.82
N ALA A 279 -6.75 -4.96 6.78
CA ALA A 279 -5.84 -4.41 7.77
C ALA A 279 -5.58 -5.44 8.86
N THR A 280 -4.33 -5.58 9.31
CA THR A 280 -3.90 -6.63 10.21
C THR A 280 -3.24 -6.11 11.48
N THR A 281 -3.48 -6.81 12.59
CA THR A 281 -2.50 -6.93 13.66
C THR A 281 -1.60 -8.11 13.36
N LEU A 282 -0.32 -8.02 13.70
CA LEU A 282 0.66 -9.04 13.32
C LEU A 282 1.82 -9.15 14.29
N THR A 283 2.65 -10.17 14.08
CA THR A 283 4.00 -10.22 14.62
C THR A 283 5.02 -10.43 13.50
N ILE A 284 6.21 -9.81 13.63
CA ILE A 284 7.40 -10.13 12.84
C ILE A 284 8.42 -10.72 13.81
N ASP A 285 8.82 -11.98 13.60
CA ASP A 285 9.74 -12.71 14.48
C ASP A 285 9.33 -12.61 15.97
N GLY A 286 8.01 -12.60 16.25
CA GLY A 286 7.43 -12.49 17.57
C GLY A 286 7.23 -11.07 18.11
N THR A 287 7.73 -10.03 17.45
CA THR A 287 7.50 -8.61 17.81
C THR A 287 6.20 -8.12 17.21
N GLY A 288 5.33 -7.51 18.04
CA GLY A 288 4.01 -7.01 17.65
C GLY A 288 4.07 -5.80 16.71
N GLY A 289 3.12 -5.71 15.80
CA GLY A 289 2.99 -4.62 14.84
C GLY A 289 1.67 -4.61 14.09
N THR A 290 1.64 -3.84 13.01
CA THR A 290 0.48 -3.72 12.11
C THR A 290 0.89 -3.87 10.65
N GLY A 291 -0.09 -4.11 9.79
CA GLY A 291 0.14 -4.24 8.37
C GLY A 291 -1.14 -4.26 7.55
N TRP A 292 -0.98 -4.59 6.28
CA TRP A 292 -2.08 -4.66 5.33
C TRP A 292 -1.85 -5.76 4.31
N CYS A 293 -2.92 -6.46 3.95
CA CYS A 293 -2.92 -7.46 2.88
C CYS A 293 -3.98 -7.05 1.85
N GLU A 294 -3.57 -6.86 0.61
CA GLU A 294 -4.48 -6.68 -0.52
C GLU A 294 -4.36 -7.88 -1.46
N PHE A 295 -5.48 -8.55 -1.72
CA PHE A 295 -5.56 -9.63 -2.69
C PHE A 295 -6.39 -9.21 -3.88
N CYS A 296 -5.78 -9.21 -5.06
CA CYS A 296 -6.47 -9.01 -6.33
C CYS A 296 -6.90 -10.36 -6.91
N TRP A 297 -8.16 -10.45 -7.27
CA TRP A 297 -8.72 -11.62 -7.92
C TRP A 297 -9.32 -11.26 -9.28
N ASN A 298 -9.01 -12.02 -10.32
CA ASN A 298 -9.79 -11.96 -11.55
C ASN A 298 -11.24 -12.36 -11.25
N ARG A 299 -12.21 -11.53 -11.64
CA ARG A 299 -13.64 -11.72 -11.30
C ARG A 299 -14.20 -13.03 -11.80
N LEU A 300 -13.92 -13.38 -13.05
CA LEU A 300 -14.46 -14.61 -13.64
C LEU A 300 -13.97 -15.85 -12.88
N TYR A 301 -12.69 -15.88 -12.53
CA TYR A 301 -12.14 -16.96 -11.71
C TYR A 301 -12.75 -16.96 -10.31
N PHE A 302 -12.79 -15.80 -9.68
CA PHE A 302 -13.27 -15.68 -8.30
C PHE A 302 -14.72 -16.12 -8.16
N ASP A 303 -15.61 -15.64 -9.02
CA ASP A 303 -17.03 -15.96 -9.00
C ASP A 303 -17.24 -17.47 -9.23
N PHE A 304 -16.55 -18.04 -10.23
CA PHE A 304 -16.60 -19.48 -10.48
C PHE A 304 -16.08 -20.30 -9.29
N ALA A 305 -14.92 -19.94 -8.73
CA ALA A 305 -14.31 -20.65 -7.61
C ALA A 305 -15.18 -20.61 -6.35
N LYS A 306 -15.79 -19.46 -6.07
CA LYS A 306 -16.73 -19.28 -4.95
C LYS A 306 -17.97 -20.15 -5.10
N ASP A 307 -18.59 -20.14 -6.28
CA ASP A 307 -19.77 -20.95 -6.57
C ASP A 307 -19.45 -22.44 -6.52
N TYR A 308 -18.30 -22.84 -7.05
CA TYR A 308 -17.81 -24.22 -7.00
C TYR A 308 -17.56 -24.67 -5.55
N ALA A 309 -16.88 -23.87 -4.75
CA ALA A 309 -16.62 -24.17 -3.34
C ALA A 309 -17.92 -24.36 -2.52
N ALA A 310 -18.94 -23.56 -2.81
CA ALA A 310 -20.24 -23.68 -2.15
C ALA A 310 -20.97 -25.01 -2.42
N LEU A 311 -20.62 -25.73 -3.50
CA LEU A 311 -21.18 -27.06 -3.80
C LEU A 311 -20.57 -28.19 -2.95
N TYR A 312 -19.41 -27.95 -2.34
CA TYR A 312 -18.63 -28.96 -1.62
C TYR A 312 -18.39 -28.62 -0.14
N ALA A 313 -18.89 -27.45 0.29
CA ALA A 313 -18.90 -27.05 1.69
C ALA A 313 -20.14 -27.62 2.42
#